data_cfe23974893d7a4fd72bf84f32f07436
#
_entry.id   cfe23974893d7a4fd72bf84f32f07436
#
_cell.length_a   1.000
_cell.length_b   1.000
_cell.length_c   1.000
_cell.angle_alpha   90.00
_cell.angle_beta   90.00
_cell.angle_gamma   90.00
#
_symmetry.space_group_name_H-M   'P 1'
#
loop_
_entity.id
_entity.type
_entity.pdbx_description
1 polymer ?
#
loop_
_entity_poly.entity_id
_entity_poly.type
_entity_poly.pdbx_seq_one_letter_code
_entity_poly.pdbx_strand_id
1 'polypeptide(L)'
;MHRRDFSRVLSAGLAGAALPFASAQPKTAAKAPVEGVHYVRLAEPAPAGPPGKIEVIEFFWYECPHCNAFEPALEAWTKQQPEDVAFRRVPVWFREEPFSAQQRLFYALDALGVLPTLHRKVFYAIHGEHVRMRTPEDFSAFALKNGIDPLKFIAAYTAFGVQSKALQARQLASAYKIDAVPAMGVQGRYYTNGTLANTGSSAAGSVDRMLGVVDMLIARVRQGNRA
;
A
#
# COMPACT_ATOMS: atom_id res chain seq x y z
N MET A 1 -56.65 16.65 76.21
CA MET A 1 -55.47 16.62 77.11
C MET A 1 -54.35 15.81 76.46
N HIS A 2 -53.14 16.35 76.47
CA HIS A 2 -51.85 15.86 76.22
C HIS A 2 -51.37 15.75 74.72
N ARG A 3 -50.51 16.71 74.43
CA ARG A 3 -49.51 16.83 73.41
C ARG A 3 -48.49 15.73 73.56
N ARG A 4 -47.95 15.31 72.44
CA ARG A 4 -46.53 14.87 72.36
C ARG A 4 -46.03 15.01 70.91
N ASP A 5 -45.19 16.00 70.74
CA ASP A 5 -44.37 16.28 69.56
C ASP A 5 -43.38 15.13 69.34
N PHE A 6 -43.21 14.71 68.10
CA PHE A 6 -42.09 13.84 67.72
C PHE A 6 -41.39 14.43 66.46
N SER A 7 -40.33 15.15 66.75
CA SER A 7 -39.41 15.67 65.73
C SER A 7 -38.78 14.52 64.95
N ARG A 8 -38.99 14.51 63.65
CA ARG A 8 -38.24 13.61 62.75
C ARG A 8 -37.10 14.39 62.11
N VAL A 9 -35.88 14.02 62.52
CA VAL A 9 -34.62 14.50 61.93
C VAL A 9 -34.45 13.80 60.60
N LEU A 10 -34.41 14.57 59.52
CA LEU A 10 -34.14 14.10 58.16
C LEU A 10 -32.62 14.08 57.99
N SER A 11 -32.01 12.87 58.02
CA SER A 11 -30.63 12.69 57.64
C SER A 11 -30.51 12.58 56.12
N ALA A 12 -30.01 13.63 55.47
CA ALA A 12 -29.67 13.62 54.06
C ALA A 12 -28.35 12.86 53.84
N GLY A 13 -28.44 11.62 53.30
CA GLY A 13 -27.29 10.86 52.89
C GLY A 13 -26.79 11.37 51.54
N LEU A 14 -25.59 11.93 51.46
CA LEU A 14 -24.86 12.20 50.23
C LEU A 14 -24.39 10.84 49.65
N ALA A 15 -25.08 10.36 48.63
CA ALA A 15 -24.60 9.26 47.76
C ALA A 15 -23.54 9.84 46.83
N GLY A 16 -22.27 9.64 47.15
CA GLY A 16 -21.14 9.93 46.29
C GLY A 16 -21.16 9.00 45.07
N ALA A 17 -21.49 9.51 43.89
CA ALA A 17 -21.34 8.79 42.64
C ALA A 17 -19.86 8.65 42.29
N ALA A 18 -19.28 7.48 42.55
CA ALA A 18 -17.95 7.12 42.06
C ALA A 18 -18.02 6.88 40.55
N LEU A 19 -17.52 7.83 39.77
CA LEU A 19 -17.30 7.64 38.33
C LEU A 19 -16.21 6.58 38.12
N PRO A 20 -16.42 5.53 37.30
CA PRO A 20 -15.37 4.61 36.97
C PRO A 20 -14.33 5.35 36.13
N PHE A 21 -13.12 5.53 36.67
CA PHE A 21 -11.95 5.90 35.88
C PHE A 21 -11.70 4.75 34.90
N ALA A 22 -12.05 4.96 33.62
CA ALA A 22 -11.62 4.07 32.55
C ALA A 22 -10.10 4.13 32.45
N SER A 23 -9.44 3.10 33.00
CA SER A 23 -8.01 2.90 32.85
C SER A 23 -7.74 2.67 31.37
N ALA A 24 -7.25 3.69 30.66
CA ALA A 24 -6.67 3.54 29.34
C ALA A 24 -5.47 2.58 29.47
N GLN A 25 -5.65 1.32 29.05
CA GLN A 25 -4.55 0.37 28.95
C GLN A 25 -3.50 0.97 28.02
N PRO A 26 -2.21 1.05 28.44
CA PRO A 26 -1.18 1.50 27.55
C PRO A 26 -1.13 0.52 26.36
N LYS A 27 -1.37 1.04 25.13
CA LYS A 27 -1.10 0.31 23.89
C LYS A 27 0.35 -0.14 23.99
N THR A 28 0.58 -1.45 24.12
CA THR A 28 1.95 -2.01 24.11
C THR A 28 2.64 -1.46 22.88
N ALA A 29 3.68 -0.64 23.09
CA ALA A 29 4.45 -0.06 22.01
C ALA A 29 5.01 -1.21 21.18
N ALA A 30 4.54 -1.34 19.93
CA ALA A 30 5.07 -2.35 19.02
C ALA A 30 6.58 -2.11 18.91
N LYS A 31 7.38 -3.16 19.09
CA LYS A 31 8.83 -3.06 18.93
C LYS A 31 9.18 -2.44 17.59
N ALA A 32 10.12 -1.49 17.60
CA ALA A 32 10.57 -0.83 16.37
C ALA A 32 11.01 -1.87 15.31
N PRO A 33 10.72 -1.64 14.02
CA PRO A 33 11.19 -2.51 12.96
C PRO A 33 12.71 -2.66 12.95
N VAL A 34 13.18 -3.90 12.72
CA VAL A 34 14.61 -4.29 12.78
C VAL A 34 15.09 -4.60 11.37
N GLU A 35 16.27 -4.08 11.00
CA GLU A 35 16.94 -4.37 9.74
C GLU A 35 17.33 -5.85 9.66
N GLY A 36 17.17 -6.46 8.48
CA GLY A 36 17.37 -7.88 8.25
C GLY A 36 16.21 -8.78 8.70
N VAL A 37 15.24 -8.25 9.47
CA VAL A 37 14.05 -8.97 9.95
C VAL A 37 12.78 -8.42 9.30
N HIS A 38 12.53 -7.11 9.44
CA HIS A 38 11.30 -6.46 8.97
C HIS A 38 11.48 -5.70 7.66
N TYR A 39 12.70 -5.33 7.33
CA TYR A 39 13.08 -4.68 6.09
C TYR A 39 14.55 -4.98 5.77
N VAL A 40 14.92 -4.78 4.52
CA VAL A 40 16.31 -4.94 4.05
C VAL A 40 16.82 -3.59 3.56
N ARG A 41 18.08 -3.30 3.88
CA ARG A 41 18.84 -2.24 3.25
C ARG A 41 19.51 -2.80 1.99
N LEU A 42 19.36 -2.12 0.87
CA LEU A 42 20.05 -2.49 -0.36
C LEU A 42 21.55 -2.31 -0.20
N ALA A 43 22.35 -3.27 -0.67
CA ALA A 43 23.80 -3.17 -0.65
C ALA A 43 24.28 -2.02 -1.56
N GLU A 44 23.63 -1.84 -2.70
CA GLU A 44 23.83 -0.71 -3.60
C GLU A 44 22.52 0.04 -3.78
N PRO A 45 22.53 1.38 -3.72
CA PRO A 45 21.33 2.17 -3.93
C PRO A 45 20.76 1.96 -5.34
N ALA A 46 19.46 1.69 -5.43
CA ALA A 46 18.73 1.75 -6.68
C ALA A 46 18.47 3.21 -7.10
N PRO A 47 18.14 3.46 -8.37
CA PRO A 47 17.74 4.79 -8.81
C PRO A 47 16.62 5.36 -7.92
N ALA A 48 16.84 6.55 -7.40
CA ALA A 48 15.86 7.26 -6.57
C ALA A 48 14.95 8.15 -7.44
N GLY A 49 13.81 8.52 -6.86
CA GLY A 49 12.83 9.37 -7.50
C GLY A 49 13.23 10.85 -7.59
N PRO A 50 12.25 11.76 -7.74
CA PRO A 50 12.51 13.17 -7.97
C PRO A 50 13.33 13.80 -6.83
N PRO A 51 14.27 14.72 -7.13
CA PRO A 51 15.01 15.45 -6.11
C PRO A 51 14.07 16.18 -5.13
N GLY A 52 14.43 16.20 -3.85
CA GLY A 52 13.66 16.88 -2.81
C GLY A 52 12.43 16.14 -2.32
N LYS A 53 12.12 14.95 -2.85
CA LYS A 53 11.05 14.08 -2.39
C LYS A 53 11.61 12.76 -1.84
N ILE A 54 10.88 12.15 -0.92
CA ILE A 54 11.14 10.79 -0.47
C ILE A 54 10.30 9.86 -1.34
N GLU A 55 10.97 9.12 -2.22
CA GLU A 55 10.29 8.19 -3.09
C GLU A 55 9.84 6.95 -2.33
N VAL A 56 8.57 6.58 -2.53
CA VAL A 56 8.02 5.29 -2.09
C VAL A 56 7.44 4.56 -3.29
N ILE A 57 7.85 3.31 -3.46
CA ILE A 57 7.46 2.48 -4.59
C ILE A 57 6.70 1.27 -4.07
N GLU A 58 5.53 1.01 -4.65
CA GLU A 58 4.93 -0.31 -4.58
C GLU A 58 5.37 -1.14 -5.78
N PHE A 59 5.93 -2.32 -5.54
CA PHE A 59 6.10 -3.36 -6.54
C PHE A 59 4.93 -4.33 -6.44
N PHE A 60 4.20 -4.50 -7.52
CA PHE A 60 2.97 -5.29 -7.54
C PHE A 60 2.83 -6.12 -8.83
N TRP A 61 1.93 -7.09 -8.80
CA TRP A 61 1.54 -7.85 -9.97
C TRP A 61 0.01 -8.02 -9.98
N TYR A 62 -0.63 -7.77 -11.11
CA TYR A 62 -2.09 -7.81 -11.20
C TYR A 62 -2.68 -9.19 -10.89
N GLU A 63 -2.01 -10.30 -11.21
CA GLU A 63 -2.49 -11.65 -10.86
C GLU A 63 -2.17 -12.06 -9.40
N CYS A 64 -1.50 -11.22 -8.62
CA CYS A 64 -1.20 -11.51 -7.23
C CYS A 64 -2.41 -11.22 -6.32
N PRO A 65 -3.02 -12.23 -5.67
CA PRO A 65 -4.17 -12.01 -4.79
C PRO A 65 -3.80 -11.19 -3.54
N HIS A 66 -2.56 -11.28 -3.07
CA HIS A 66 -2.06 -10.47 -1.95
C HIS A 66 -1.93 -8.99 -2.32
N CYS A 67 -1.53 -8.67 -3.57
CA CYS A 67 -1.54 -7.30 -4.07
C CYS A 67 -2.96 -6.74 -4.14
N ASN A 68 -3.92 -7.52 -4.69
CA ASN A 68 -5.32 -7.12 -4.71
C ASN A 68 -5.87 -6.85 -3.30
N ALA A 69 -5.54 -7.70 -2.32
CA ALA A 69 -5.96 -7.53 -0.94
C ALA A 69 -5.27 -6.33 -0.24
N PHE A 70 -4.07 -5.95 -0.68
CA PHE A 70 -3.30 -4.83 -0.14
C PHE A 70 -3.81 -3.46 -0.60
N GLU A 71 -4.34 -3.36 -1.82
CA GLU A 71 -4.73 -2.10 -2.46
C GLU A 71 -5.61 -1.18 -1.61
N PRO A 72 -6.69 -1.64 -0.92
CA PRO A 72 -7.53 -0.73 -0.14
C PRO A 72 -6.77 -0.01 0.98
N ALA A 73 -5.89 -0.72 1.68
CA ALA A 73 -5.07 -0.16 2.75
C ALA A 73 -4.00 0.78 2.19
N LEU A 74 -3.37 0.40 1.08
CA LEU A 74 -2.38 1.23 0.38
C LEU A 74 -2.99 2.52 -0.15
N GLU A 75 -4.18 2.49 -0.75
CA GLU A 75 -4.88 3.70 -1.21
C GLU A 75 -5.24 4.64 -0.04
N ALA A 76 -5.67 4.08 1.09
CA ALA A 76 -5.95 4.86 2.29
C ALA A 76 -4.67 5.51 2.85
N TRP A 77 -3.58 4.76 2.87
CA TRP A 77 -2.27 5.21 3.33
C TRP A 77 -1.69 6.31 2.41
N THR A 78 -1.76 6.13 1.09
CA THR A 78 -1.22 7.12 0.13
C THR A 78 -1.90 8.48 0.24
N LYS A 79 -3.21 8.52 0.52
CA LYS A 79 -3.97 9.76 0.72
C LYS A 79 -3.56 10.55 1.97
N GLN A 80 -2.89 9.91 2.91
CA GLN A 80 -2.44 10.52 4.16
C GLN A 80 -0.98 10.96 4.11
N GLN A 81 -0.27 10.67 3.01
CA GLN A 81 1.14 11.02 2.90
C GLN A 81 1.33 12.53 2.72
N PRO A 82 2.33 13.12 3.41
CA PRO A 82 2.67 14.52 3.24
C PRO A 82 3.31 14.77 1.87
N GLU A 83 3.33 16.05 1.46
CA GLU A 83 3.80 16.46 0.13
C GLU A 83 5.26 16.10 -0.17
N ASP A 84 6.09 15.89 0.86
CA ASP A 84 7.49 15.47 0.67
C ASP A 84 7.64 13.99 0.29
N VAL A 85 6.54 13.21 0.30
CA VAL A 85 6.53 11.80 -0.14
C VAL A 85 6.01 11.70 -1.56
N ALA A 86 6.79 11.08 -2.44
CA ALA A 86 6.41 10.77 -3.82
C ALA A 86 6.13 9.27 -3.96
N PHE A 87 4.86 8.91 -3.97
CA PHE A 87 4.43 7.52 -4.16
C PHE A 87 4.23 7.19 -5.64
N ARG A 88 4.66 6.00 -6.06
CA ARG A 88 4.32 5.42 -7.37
C ARG A 88 4.26 3.90 -7.33
N ARG A 89 3.58 3.33 -8.31
CA ARG A 89 3.49 1.88 -8.52
C ARG A 89 4.41 1.43 -9.63
N VAL A 90 4.99 0.25 -9.47
CA VAL A 90 5.85 -0.40 -10.45
C VAL A 90 5.34 -1.83 -10.65
N PRO A 91 4.75 -2.12 -11.80
CA PRO A 91 4.31 -3.47 -12.11
C PRO A 91 5.53 -4.38 -12.32
N VAL A 92 5.52 -5.55 -11.68
CA VAL A 92 6.54 -6.56 -11.85
C VAL A 92 5.98 -7.83 -12.47
N TRP A 93 6.85 -8.75 -12.88
CA TRP A 93 6.48 -10.08 -13.32
C TRP A 93 7.56 -11.08 -12.86
N PHE A 94 7.16 -12.30 -12.55
CA PHE A 94 8.07 -13.36 -12.10
C PHE A 94 8.22 -14.49 -13.12
N ARG A 95 7.50 -14.39 -14.24
CA ARG A 95 7.49 -15.38 -15.32
C ARG A 95 7.53 -14.65 -16.65
N GLU A 96 8.07 -15.31 -17.67
CA GLU A 96 8.07 -14.78 -19.03
C GLU A 96 6.64 -14.67 -19.60
N GLU A 97 6.52 -14.32 -20.89
CA GLU A 97 5.21 -14.17 -21.53
C GLU A 97 4.26 -15.37 -21.19
N PRO A 98 2.97 -15.12 -21.01
CA PRO A 98 2.25 -13.86 -21.30
C PRO A 98 2.21 -12.89 -20.10
N PHE A 99 2.87 -13.16 -18.98
CA PHE A 99 2.72 -12.38 -17.74
C PHE A 99 3.39 -11.01 -17.79
N SER A 100 4.43 -10.85 -18.63
CA SER A 100 5.07 -9.54 -18.86
C SER A 100 4.13 -8.55 -19.58
N ALA A 101 3.12 -9.05 -20.28
CA ALA A 101 2.14 -8.23 -20.98
C ALA A 101 1.36 -7.30 -20.04
N GLN A 102 1.14 -7.70 -18.77
CA GLN A 102 0.44 -6.88 -17.79
C GLN A 102 1.25 -5.64 -17.35
N GLN A 103 2.57 -5.64 -17.45
CA GLN A 103 3.37 -4.43 -17.24
C GLN A 103 3.04 -3.37 -18.29
N ARG A 104 2.94 -3.80 -19.55
CA ARG A 104 2.57 -2.90 -20.65
C ARG A 104 1.12 -2.42 -20.53
N LEU A 105 0.20 -3.28 -20.06
CA LEU A 105 -1.17 -2.85 -19.73
C LEU A 105 -1.17 -1.69 -18.75
N PHE A 106 -0.45 -1.80 -17.63
CA PHE A 106 -0.37 -0.74 -16.63
C PHE A 106 0.12 0.57 -17.25
N TYR A 107 1.23 0.53 -18.00
CA TYR A 107 1.80 1.73 -18.63
C TYR A 107 0.98 2.26 -19.81
N ALA A 108 0.22 1.42 -20.50
CA ALA A 108 -0.74 1.87 -21.51
C ALA A 108 -1.89 2.65 -20.89
N LEU A 109 -2.45 2.16 -19.78
CA LEU A 109 -3.50 2.87 -19.03
C LEU A 109 -2.98 4.19 -18.46
N ASP A 110 -1.72 4.23 -18.00
CA ASP A 110 -1.03 5.44 -17.55
C ASP A 110 -0.87 6.44 -18.68
N ALA A 111 -0.37 6.01 -19.84
CA ALA A 111 -0.19 6.86 -21.02
C ALA A 111 -1.51 7.44 -21.55
N LEU A 112 -2.61 6.73 -21.37
CA LEU A 112 -3.97 7.19 -21.72
C LEU A 112 -4.59 8.10 -20.64
N GLY A 113 -3.93 8.30 -19.48
CA GLY A 113 -4.43 9.11 -18.36
C GLY A 113 -5.60 8.47 -17.59
N VAL A 114 -5.87 7.19 -17.81
CA VAL A 114 -7.03 6.48 -17.21
C VAL A 114 -6.64 5.54 -16.08
N LEU A 115 -5.35 5.40 -15.79
CA LEU A 115 -4.85 4.51 -14.76
C LEU A 115 -5.50 4.74 -13.38
N PRO A 116 -5.69 5.98 -12.88
CA PRO A 116 -6.28 6.19 -11.57
C PRO A 116 -7.69 5.61 -11.42
N THR A 117 -8.45 5.56 -12.50
CA THR A 117 -9.83 5.04 -12.51
C THR A 117 -9.91 3.56 -12.84
N LEU A 118 -8.92 3.00 -13.54
CA LEU A 118 -8.97 1.64 -14.06
C LEU A 118 -8.06 0.66 -13.31
N HIS A 119 -7.08 1.11 -12.54
CA HIS A 119 -6.17 0.24 -11.81
C HIS A 119 -6.91 -0.80 -10.95
N ARG A 120 -7.83 -0.33 -10.10
CA ARG A 120 -8.66 -1.21 -9.26
C ARG A 120 -9.62 -2.09 -10.08
N LYS A 121 -10.08 -1.61 -11.22
CA LYS A 121 -10.96 -2.41 -12.10
C LYS A 121 -10.20 -3.56 -12.77
N VAL A 122 -8.89 -3.41 -13.07
CA VAL A 122 -8.07 -4.52 -13.56
C VAL A 122 -7.97 -5.61 -12.50
N PHE A 123 -7.66 -5.26 -11.25
CA PHE A 123 -7.67 -6.22 -10.14
C PHE A 123 -9.03 -6.90 -9.98
N TYR A 124 -10.12 -6.13 -10.02
CA TYR A 124 -11.47 -6.68 -9.89
C TYR A 124 -11.85 -7.62 -11.05
N ALA A 125 -11.48 -7.27 -12.28
CA ALA A 125 -11.69 -8.15 -13.41
C ALA A 125 -11.00 -9.51 -13.24
N ILE A 126 -9.75 -9.51 -12.74
CA ILE A 126 -8.97 -10.73 -12.54
C ILE A 126 -9.49 -11.53 -11.33
N HIS A 127 -9.62 -10.89 -10.16
CA HIS A 127 -9.86 -11.59 -8.89
C HIS A 127 -11.34 -11.71 -8.51
N GLY A 128 -12.19 -10.80 -9.00
CA GLY A 128 -13.62 -10.79 -8.72
C GLY A 128 -14.46 -11.40 -9.83
N GLU A 129 -14.21 -10.97 -11.09
CA GLU A 129 -14.95 -11.48 -12.26
C GLU A 129 -14.28 -12.71 -12.90
N HIS A 130 -13.05 -13.07 -12.48
CA HIS A 130 -12.25 -14.16 -13.04
C HIS A 130 -11.99 -14.04 -14.55
N VAL A 131 -11.93 -12.81 -15.05
CA VAL A 131 -11.63 -12.52 -16.45
C VAL A 131 -10.14 -12.79 -16.70
N ARG A 132 -9.87 -13.51 -17.78
CA ARG A 132 -8.51 -13.70 -18.25
C ARG A 132 -7.95 -12.37 -18.77
N MET A 133 -6.81 -11.95 -18.24
CA MET A 133 -6.14 -10.68 -18.55
C MET A 133 -4.66 -10.94 -18.86
N ARG A 134 -4.38 -11.59 -20.00
CA ARG A 134 -3.03 -12.08 -20.33
C ARG A 134 -2.57 -11.70 -21.73
N THR A 135 -3.48 -11.36 -22.63
CA THR A 135 -3.14 -11.05 -24.02
C THR A 135 -3.56 -9.62 -24.39
N PRO A 136 -2.99 -9.03 -25.46
CA PRO A 136 -3.44 -7.73 -25.96
C PRO A 136 -4.92 -7.70 -26.31
N GLU A 137 -5.49 -8.83 -26.77
CA GLU A 137 -6.92 -8.97 -27.08
C GLU A 137 -7.77 -8.90 -25.81
N ASP A 138 -7.36 -9.60 -24.73
CA ASP A 138 -8.02 -9.52 -23.42
C ASP A 138 -8.04 -8.07 -22.92
N PHE A 139 -6.90 -7.37 -23.03
CA PHE A 139 -6.76 -5.97 -22.59
C PHE A 139 -7.58 -5.02 -23.45
N SER A 140 -7.65 -5.25 -24.74
CA SER A 140 -8.46 -4.47 -25.67
C SER A 140 -9.95 -4.62 -25.39
N ALA A 141 -10.40 -5.84 -25.08
CA ALA A 141 -11.78 -6.11 -24.68
C ALA A 141 -12.12 -5.43 -23.33
N PHE A 142 -11.21 -5.49 -22.35
CA PHE A 142 -11.33 -4.75 -21.09
C PHE A 142 -11.38 -3.24 -21.32
N ALA A 143 -10.52 -2.69 -22.18
CA ALA A 143 -10.49 -1.28 -22.52
C ALA A 143 -11.83 -0.83 -23.12
N LEU A 144 -12.37 -1.59 -24.09
CA LEU A 144 -13.67 -1.32 -24.71
C LEU A 144 -14.82 -1.33 -23.67
N LYS A 145 -14.87 -2.35 -22.80
CA LYS A 145 -15.84 -2.44 -21.68
C LYS A 145 -15.81 -1.19 -20.77
N ASN A 146 -14.65 -0.53 -20.68
CA ASN A 146 -14.45 0.68 -19.86
C ASN A 146 -14.46 2.00 -20.68
N GLY A 147 -14.98 1.99 -21.90
CA GLY A 147 -15.19 3.19 -22.71
C GLY A 147 -13.93 3.71 -23.42
N ILE A 148 -12.88 2.89 -23.53
CA ILE A 148 -11.66 3.23 -24.27
C ILE A 148 -11.77 2.61 -25.67
N ASP A 149 -11.52 3.42 -26.70
CA ASP A 149 -11.42 2.95 -28.09
C ASP A 149 -10.29 1.90 -28.22
N PRO A 150 -10.58 0.69 -28.73
CA PRO A 150 -9.59 -0.37 -28.88
C PRO A 150 -8.37 0.02 -29.71
N LEU A 151 -8.55 0.82 -30.77
CA LEU A 151 -7.42 1.26 -31.61
C LEU A 151 -6.52 2.22 -30.86
N LYS A 152 -7.09 3.15 -30.06
CA LYS A 152 -6.32 4.03 -29.18
C LYS A 152 -5.57 3.24 -28.10
N PHE A 153 -6.23 2.23 -27.53
CA PHE A 153 -5.59 1.36 -26.54
C PHE A 153 -4.40 0.61 -27.14
N ILE A 154 -4.56 -0.05 -28.27
CA ILE A 154 -3.49 -0.83 -28.93
C ILE A 154 -2.34 0.11 -29.34
N ALA A 155 -2.63 1.29 -29.86
CA ALA A 155 -1.61 2.29 -30.18
C ALA A 155 -0.79 2.69 -28.94
N ALA A 156 -1.43 2.92 -27.80
CA ALA A 156 -0.74 3.20 -26.54
C ALA A 156 0.07 1.98 -26.05
N TYR A 157 -0.53 0.78 -26.05
CA TYR A 157 0.08 -0.46 -25.59
C TYR A 157 1.35 -0.83 -26.38
N THR A 158 1.39 -0.54 -27.67
CA THR A 158 2.53 -0.82 -28.56
C THR A 158 3.51 0.35 -28.66
N ALA A 159 3.19 1.51 -28.05
CA ALA A 159 4.04 2.69 -28.11
C ALA A 159 5.43 2.47 -27.50
N PHE A 160 6.46 3.02 -28.12
CA PHE A 160 7.84 2.92 -27.64
C PHE A 160 7.99 3.38 -26.18
N GLY A 161 7.30 4.45 -25.77
CA GLY A 161 7.33 4.94 -24.38
C GLY A 161 6.83 3.92 -23.37
N VAL A 162 5.78 3.15 -23.71
CA VAL A 162 5.24 2.07 -22.87
C VAL A 162 6.21 0.91 -22.77
N GLN A 163 6.84 0.52 -23.90
CA GLN A 163 7.88 -0.52 -23.90
C GLN A 163 9.09 -0.12 -23.05
N SER A 164 9.54 1.13 -23.18
CA SER A 164 10.65 1.67 -22.38
C SER A 164 10.34 1.69 -20.88
N LYS A 165 9.13 2.13 -20.48
CA LYS A 165 8.69 2.11 -19.07
C LYS A 165 8.64 0.69 -18.52
N ALA A 166 8.15 -0.28 -19.28
CA ALA A 166 8.13 -1.68 -18.88
C ALA A 166 9.54 -2.25 -18.68
N LEU A 167 10.50 -1.88 -19.54
CA LEU A 167 11.92 -2.25 -19.38
C LEU A 167 12.52 -1.61 -18.12
N GLN A 168 12.29 -0.31 -17.90
CA GLN A 168 12.75 0.39 -16.70
C GLN A 168 12.17 -0.22 -15.41
N ALA A 169 10.90 -0.64 -15.42
CA ALA A 169 10.27 -1.33 -14.30
C ALA A 169 11.00 -2.64 -13.96
N ARG A 170 11.41 -3.42 -14.99
CA ARG A 170 12.21 -4.65 -14.82
C ARG A 170 13.56 -4.36 -14.20
N GLN A 171 14.26 -3.37 -14.74
CA GLN A 171 15.57 -2.95 -14.23
C GLN A 171 15.48 -2.49 -12.77
N LEU A 172 14.44 -1.74 -12.44
CA LEU A 172 14.23 -1.25 -11.08
C LEU A 172 13.88 -2.39 -10.11
N ALA A 173 13.00 -3.31 -10.51
CA ALA A 173 12.69 -4.50 -9.69
C ALA A 173 13.94 -5.37 -9.45
N SER A 174 14.81 -5.50 -10.47
CA SER A 174 16.09 -6.19 -10.34
C SER A 174 17.05 -5.46 -9.38
N ALA A 175 17.15 -4.13 -9.46
CA ALA A 175 17.98 -3.33 -8.57
C ALA A 175 17.54 -3.44 -7.10
N TYR A 176 16.23 -3.53 -6.86
CA TYR A 176 15.67 -3.80 -5.53
C TYR A 176 15.72 -5.28 -5.12
N LYS A 177 16.11 -6.19 -6.03
CA LYS A 177 16.09 -7.64 -5.83
C LYS A 177 14.72 -8.17 -5.41
N ILE A 178 13.67 -7.66 -6.05
CA ILE A 178 12.28 -8.03 -5.74
C ILE A 178 12.06 -9.50 -6.14
N ASP A 179 11.73 -10.32 -5.14
CA ASP A 179 11.47 -11.75 -5.26
C ASP A 179 10.03 -12.14 -4.87
N ALA A 180 9.30 -11.23 -4.24
CA ALA A 180 7.91 -11.41 -3.81
C ALA A 180 7.14 -10.09 -3.90
N VAL A 181 5.81 -10.17 -4.08
CA VAL A 181 4.90 -9.01 -4.06
C VAL A 181 3.65 -9.31 -3.20
N PRO A 182 3.02 -8.28 -2.61
CA PRO A 182 3.41 -6.86 -2.68
C PRO A 182 4.71 -6.58 -1.95
N ALA A 183 5.50 -5.65 -2.48
CA ALA A 183 6.70 -5.16 -1.83
C ALA A 183 6.78 -3.63 -1.93
N MET A 184 7.37 -3.00 -0.91
CA MET A 184 7.50 -1.55 -0.81
C MET A 184 8.97 -1.16 -0.80
N GLY A 185 9.37 -0.30 -1.73
CA GLY A 185 10.71 0.30 -1.79
C GLY A 185 10.71 1.72 -1.25
N VAL A 186 11.76 2.14 -0.54
CA VAL A 186 11.90 3.50 -0.02
C VAL A 186 13.25 4.09 -0.43
N GLN A 187 13.21 5.19 -1.15
CA GLN A 187 14.33 6.07 -1.54
C GLN A 187 15.51 5.33 -2.21
N GLY A 188 15.26 4.29 -2.98
CA GLY A 188 16.34 3.51 -3.58
C GLY A 188 17.27 2.80 -2.58
N ARG A 189 16.92 2.77 -1.30
CA ARG A 189 17.80 2.30 -0.21
C ARG A 189 17.26 1.13 0.59
N TYR A 190 15.95 1.06 0.76
CA TYR A 190 15.30 0.07 1.63
C TYR A 190 14.15 -0.59 0.92
N TYR A 191 13.88 -1.84 1.27
CA TYR A 191 12.62 -2.46 0.89
C TYR A 191 12.08 -3.36 2.01
N THR A 192 10.77 -3.57 1.97
CA THR A 192 10.05 -4.54 2.78
C THR A 192 8.99 -5.23 1.92
N ASN A 193 8.52 -6.39 2.36
CA ASN A 193 7.42 -7.12 1.74
C ASN A 193 6.55 -7.80 2.79
N GLY A 194 5.47 -8.45 2.36
CA GLY A 194 4.54 -9.12 3.28
C GLY A 194 5.20 -10.20 4.14
N THR A 195 6.22 -10.90 3.64
CA THR A 195 6.97 -11.93 4.38
C THR A 195 7.84 -11.31 5.47
N LEU A 196 8.62 -10.29 5.13
CA LEU A 196 9.47 -9.57 6.08
C LEU A 196 8.63 -8.87 7.17
N ALA A 197 7.52 -8.26 6.81
CA ALA A 197 6.64 -7.60 7.76
C ALA A 197 5.88 -8.59 8.66
N ASN A 198 5.72 -9.86 8.24
CA ASN A 198 4.92 -10.84 8.95
C ASN A 198 5.72 -11.62 9.99
N THR A 199 5.99 -11.01 11.14
CA THR A 199 6.58 -11.68 12.29
C THR A 199 5.52 -12.35 13.18
N GLY A 200 4.81 -13.35 12.64
CA GLY A 200 3.91 -14.21 13.43
C GLY A 200 2.46 -13.74 13.60
N SER A 201 1.89 -13.00 12.67
CA SER A 201 0.49 -12.52 12.73
C SER A 201 -0.33 -12.94 11.51
N SER A 202 -1.67 -12.72 11.59
CA SER A 202 -2.59 -12.93 10.46
C SER A 202 -2.23 -12.07 9.23
N ALA A 203 -2.71 -12.49 8.05
CA ALA A 203 -2.48 -11.76 6.80
C ALA A 203 -2.90 -10.27 6.86
N ALA A 204 -4.04 -9.97 7.50
CA ALA A 204 -4.50 -8.59 7.70
C ALA A 204 -3.52 -7.76 8.55
N GLY A 205 -2.99 -8.35 9.65
CA GLY A 205 -1.98 -7.66 10.46
C GLY A 205 -0.60 -7.51 9.79
N SER A 206 -0.31 -8.25 8.70
CA SER A 206 0.93 -8.08 7.94
C SER A 206 0.91 -6.84 7.05
N VAL A 207 -0.26 -6.47 6.53
CA VAL A 207 -0.48 -5.26 5.72
C VAL A 207 -0.21 -4.00 6.53
N ASP A 208 -0.86 -3.87 7.68
CA ASP A 208 -0.67 -2.69 8.56
C ASP A 208 0.77 -2.55 9.05
N ARG A 209 1.42 -3.70 9.32
CA ARG A 209 2.83 -3.69 9.72
C ARG A 209 3.75 -3.30 8.57
N MET A 210 3.49 -3.75 7.34
CA MET A 210 4.30 -3.36 6.19
C MET A 210 4.24 -1.85 5.97
N LEU A 211 3.05 -1.24 6.05
CA LEU A 211 2.90 0.23 5.97
C LEU A 211 3.58 0.93 7.16
N GLY A 212 3.47 0.39 8.37
CA GLY A 212 4.19 0.92 9.54
C GLY A 212 5.72 0.83 9.42
N VAL A 213 6.25 -0.21 8.77
CA VAL A 213 7.69 -0.31 8.41
C VAL A 213 8.05 0.79 7.41
N VAL A 214 7.23 1.02 6.39
CA VAL A 214 7.44 2.08 5.39
C VAL A 214 7.44 3.45 6.05
N ASP A 215 6.51 3.75 6.95
CA ASP A 215 6.45 5.02 7.70
C ASP A 215 7.72 5.26 8.51
N MET A 216 8.22 4.23 9.19
CA MET A 216 9.50 4.31 9.91
C MET A 216 10.68 4.57 8.96
N LEU A 217 10.70 3.92 7.79
CA LEU A 217 11.77 4.12 6.80
C LEU A 217 11.71 5.55 6.19
N ILE A 218 10.52 6.07 5.91
CA ILE A 218 10.33 7.47 5.49
C ILE A 218 10.89 8.42 6.55
N ALA A 219 10.55 8.23 7.82
CA ALA A 219 11.05 9.06 8.90
C ALA A 219 12.58 9.00 9.01
N ARG A 220 13.19 7.82 8.85
CA ARG A 220 14.64 7.62 8.82
C ARG A 220 15.32 8.37 7.68
N VAL A 221 14.77 8.27 6.46
CA VAL A 221 15.30 9.00 5.28
C VAL A 221 15.21 10.50 5.51
N ARG A 222 14.08 10.98 6.02
CA ARG A 222 13.85 12.40 6.32
C ARG A 222 14.86 12.95 7.33
N GLN A 223 15.22 12.18 8.35
CA GLN A 223 16.26 12.55 9.33
C GLN A 223 17.65 12.60 8.67
N GLY A 224 18.00 11.59 7.87
CA GLY A 224 19.29 11.54 7.17
C GLY A 224 19.48 12.61 6.08
N ASN A 225 18.40 13.18 5.55
CA ASN A 225 18.47 14.27 4.57
C ASN A 225 18.62 15.66 5.24
N ARG A 226 18.48 15.76 6.57
CA ARG A 226 18.63 16.99 7.36
C ARG A 226 20.00 17.14 8.02
N ALA A 227 20.78 16.05 8.03
CA ALA A 227 22.14 16.02 8.57
C ALA A 227 23.16 16.25 7.45
#